data_5ec571a44b272a9dde8e67db3635bbfb
#
_entry.id   5ec571a44b272a9dde8e67db3635bbfb
#
_cell.length_a   1.000
_cell.length_b   1.000
_cell.length_c   1.000
_cell.angle_alpha   90.00
_cell.angle_beta   90.00
_cell.angle_gamma   90.00
#
_symmetry.space_group_name_H-M   'P 1'
#
loop_
_entity.id
_entity.type
_entity.pdbx_description
1 polymer ?
#
loop_
_entity_poly.entity_id
_entity_poly.type
_entity_poly.pdbx_seq_one_letter_code
_entity_poly.pdbx_strand_id
1 'polypeptide(L)'
;MLFTRIPSGHAQTETYKNVDSTLYAYYRWCNNNIRDSVVLLKADTLFRLAGEKNDIRMQAVALSFKADHYYFNNELDSLKAWIPRVQAFARANEQPTYYFFTWSRLILYYTKHGQYTLAQYELE
;
A
#
# COMPACT_ATOMS: atom_id res chain seq x y z
N MET A 1 14.39 -23.88 0.21
CA MET A 1 14.33 -23.36 -0.43
C MET A 1 14.12 -23.02 -1.36
N LEU A 2 14.25 -23.02 -1.76
CA LEU A 2 14.19 -22.55 -2.64
C LEU A 2 13.80 -21.72 -3.49
N PHE A 3 13.65 -21.31 -3.57
CA PHE A 3 13.10 -20.08 -4.06
C PHE A 3 14.06 -19.23 -4.81
N THR A 4 15.26 -19.44 -4.64
CA THR A 4 16.35 -18.64 -5.20
C THR A 4 16.46 -18.70 -6.71
N ARG A 5 15.96 -19.72 -7.32
CA ARG A 5 16.12 -19.95 -8.75
C ARG A 5 15.00 -19.37 -9.61
N ILE A 6 14.01 -18.73 -9.00
CA ILE A 6 12.86 -18.26 -9.74
C ILE A 6 13.13 -16.87 -10.28
N PRO A 7 13.04 -16.66 -11.60
CA PRO A 7 13.13 -15.32 -12.17
C PRO A 7 12.06 -14.42 -11.59
N SER A 8 12.38 -13.13 -11.39
CA SER A 8 11.47 -12.23 -10.70
C SER A 8 10.12 -12.10 -11.39
N GLY A 9 10.09 -12.00 -12.72
CA GLY A 9 8.83 -11.90 -13.45
C GLY A 9 7.98 -13.14 -13.30
N HIS A 10 8.61 -14.29 -13.31
CA HIS A 10 7.91 -15.56 -13.13
C HIS A 10 7.36 -15.69 -11.72
N ALA A 11 8.15 -15.28 -10.72
CA ALA A 11 7.70 -15.31 -9.33
C ALA A 11 6.50 -14.41 -9.10
N GLN A 12 6.49 -13.22 -9.72
CA GLN A 12 5.35 -12.31 -9.61
C GLN A 12 4.09 -12.92 -10.20
N THR A 13 4.22 -13.58 -11.35
CA THR A 13 3.10 -14.24 -11.98
C THR A 13 2.50 -15.30 -11.08
N GLU A 14 3.35 -16.12 -10.47
CA GLU A 14 2.89 -17.16 -9.56
C GLU A 14 2.24 -16.58 -8.31
N THR A 15 2.80 -15.48 -7.78
CA THR A 15 2.23 -14.82 -6.63
C THR A 15 0.79 -14.37 -6.89
N TYR A 16 0.55 -13.76 -8.06
CA TYR A 16 -0.79 -13.31 -8.40
C TYR A 16 -1.74 -14.47 -8.70
N LYS A 17 -1.25 -15.57 -9.22
CA LYS A 17 -2.07 -16.75 -9.44
C LYS A 17 -2.62 -17.34 -8.16
N ASN A 18 -1.88 -17.18 -7.06
CA ASN A 18 -2.25 -17.74 -5.77
C ASN A 18 -3.14 -16.82 -4.94
N VAL A 19 -3.43 -15.64 -5.46
CA VAL A 19 -4.33 -14.71 -4.78
C VAL A 19 -5.77 -15.07 -5.13
N ASP A 20 -6.63 -15.03 -4.12
CA ASP A 20 -8.05 -15.21 -4.31
C ASP A 20 -8.58 -14.28 -5.40
N SER A 21 -9.42 -14.80 -6.29
CA SER A 21 -9.88 -14.02 -7.46
C SER A 21 -10.70 -12.80 -7.06
N THR A 22 -11.47 -12.88 -5.98
CA THR A 22 -12.24 -11.73 -5.49
C THR A 22 -11.31 -10.64 -4.96
N LEU A 23 -10.31 -11.03 -4.16
CA LEU A 23 -9.33 -10.08 -3.65
C LEU A 23 -8.57 -9.44 -4.78
N TYR A 24 -8.19 -10.22 -5.78
CA TYR A 24 -7.45 -9.70 -6.93
C TYR A 24 -8.28 -8.69 -7.73
N ALA A 25 -9.59 -8.94 -7.86
CA ALA A 25 -10.47 -7.99 -8.56
C ALA A 25 -10.52 -6.64 -7.83
N TYR A 26 -10.63 -6.64 -6.50
CA TYR A 26 -10.58 -5.41 -5.71
C TYR A 26 -9.23 -4.72 -5.84
N TYR A 27 -8.15 -5.50 -5.78
CA TYR A 27 -6.80 -4.96 -5.94
C TYR A 27 -6.67 -4.22 -7.28
N ARG A 28 -7.08 -4.88 -8.37
CA ARG A 28 -6.97 -4.28 -9.70
C ARG A 28 -7.80 -3.02 -9.81
N TRP A 29 -9.01 -3.05 -9.29
CA TRP A 29 -9.87 -1.87 -9.35
C TRP A 29 -9.22 -0.69 -8.62
N CYS A 30 -8.77 -0.91 -7.40
CA CYS A 30 -8.13 0.13 -6.60
C CYS A 30 -6.88 0.67 -7.28
N ASN A 31 -6.05 -0.23 -7.80
CA ASN A 31 -4.82 0.17 -8.46
C ASN A 31 -5.08 1.02 -9.70
N ASN A 32 -6.12 0.68 -10.46
CA ASN A 32 -6.46 1.38 -11.69
C ASN A 32 -7.26 2.66 -11.46
N ASN A 33 -7.81 2.85 -10.26
CA ASN A 33 -8.68 3.99 -9.96
C ASN A 33 -8.23 4.71 -8.70
N ILE A 34 -6.94 4.81 -8.49
CA ILE A 34 -6.37 5.26 -7.22
C ILE A 34 -6.80 6.67 -6.84
N ARG A 35 -7.13 7.52 -7.81
CA ARG A 35 -7.55 8.89 -7.54
C ARG A 35 -9.05 9.03 -7.26
N ASP A 36 -9.83 8.01 -7.59
CA ASP A 36 -11.26 8.02 -7.37
C ASP A 36 -11.56 7.87 -5.88
N SER A 37 -12.42 8.72 -5.33
CA SER A 37 -12.76 8.66 -3.90
C SER A 37 -13.41 7.34 -3.51
N VAL A 38 -14.01 6.62 -4.45
CA VAL A 38 -14.59 5.30 -4.19
C VAL A 38 -13.52 4.30 -3.78
N VAL A 39 -12.25 4.56 -4.11
CA VAL A 39 -11.16 3.67 -3.69
C VAL A 39 -11.08 3.52 -2.18
N LEU A 40 -11.49 4.54 -1.44
CA LEU A 40 -11.47 4.46 0.03
C LEU A 40 -12.41 3.39 0.54
N LEU A 41 -13.61 3.30 -0.03
CA LEU A 41 -14.56 2.25 0.33
C LEU A 41 -14.13 0.88 -0.19
N LYS A 42 -13.63 0.82 -1.41
CA LYS A 42 -13.16 -0.44 -2.00
C LYS A 42 -11.97 -0.99 -1.24
N ALA A 43 -11.06 -0.13 -0.80
CA ALA A 43 -9.92 -0.56 -0.01
C ALA A 43 -10.37 -1.09 1.36
N ASP A 44 -11.35 -0.46 1.99
CA ASP A 44 -11.89 -0.97 3.25
C ASP A 44 -12.51 -2.35 3.08
N THR A 45 -13.25 -2.55 1.98
CA THR A 45 -13.83 -3.85 1.67
C THR A 45 -12.73 -4.88 1.42
N LEU A 46 -11.71 -4.51 0.67
CA LEU A 46 -10.58 -5.39 0.41
C LEU A 46 -9.90 -5.80 1.72
N PHE A 47 -9.69 -4.85 2.61
CA PHE A 47 -9.06 -5.13 3.91
C PHE A 47 -9.88 -6.16 4.69
N ARG A 48 -11.18 -5.96 4.76
CA ARG A 48 -12.07 -6.87 5.49
C ARG A 48 -12.08 -8.27 4.86
N LEU A 49 -12.25 -8.34 3.55
CA LEU A 49 -12.30 -9.64 2.86
C LEU A 49 -10.97 -10.38 2.96
N ALA A 50 -9.86 -9.65 2.84
CA ALA A 50 -8.54 -10.25 3.00
C ALA A 50 -8.35 -10.79 4.41
N GLY A 51 -8.86 -10.08 5.41
CA GLY A 51 -8.81 -10.56 6.79
C GLY A 51 -9.58 -11.85 6.98
N GLU A 52 -10.77 -11.96 6.35
CA GLU A 52 -11.57 -13.18 6.42
C GLU A 52 -10.86 -14.38 5.79
N LYS A 53 -9.98 -14.11 4.83
CA LYS A 53 -9.22 -15.16 4.13
C LYS A 53 -7.79 -15.31 4.66
N ASN A 54 -7.48 -14.63 5.75
CA ASN A 54 -6.15 -14.67 6.36
C ASN A 54 -5.03 -14.23 5.41
N ASP A 55 -5.34 -13.30 4.52
CA ASP A 55 -4.36 -12.76 3.59
C ASP A 55 -3.82 -11.44 4.13
N ILE A 56 -2.82 -11.53 5.00
CA ILE A 56 -2.24 -10.37 5.68
C ILE A 56 -1.57 -9.42 4.69
N ARG A 57 -0.91 -9.97 3.67
CA ARG A 57 -0.26 -9.15 2.67
C ARG A 57 -1.29 -8.28 1.93
N MET A 58 -2.40 -8.86 1.55
CA MET A 58 -3.42 -8.10 0.85
C MET A 58 -4.09 -7.07 1.77
N GLN A 59 -4.14 -7.34 3.08
CA GLN A 59 -4.59 -6.34 4.03
C GLN A 59 -3.64 -5.13 4.06
N ALA A 60 -2.33 -5.39 4.04
CA ALA A 60 -1.35 -4.31 3.98
C ALA A 60 -1.48 -3.51 2.70
N VAL A 61 -1.71 -4.19 1.57
CA VAL A 61 -1.94 -3.55 0.28
C VAL A 61 -3.17 -2.64 0.35
N ALA A 62 -4.25 -3.13 0.94
CA ALA A 62 -5.49 -2.35 1.06
C ALA A 62 -5.26 -1.05 1.83
N LEU A 63 -4.54 -1.12 2.94
CA LEU A 63 -4.22 0.07 3.71
C LEU A 63 -3.35 1.03 2.92
N SER A 64 -2.41 0.50 2.13
CA SER A 64 -1.52 1.31 1.30
C SER A 64 -2.28 2.05 0.21
N PHE A 65 -3.35 1.48 -0.32
CA PHE A 65 -4.16 2.17 -1.33
C PHE A 65 -4.73 3.48 -0.81
N LYS A 66 -5.12 3.52 0.47
CA LYS A 66 -5.66 4.76 1.04
C LYS A 66 -4.57 5.82 1.14
N ALA A 67 -3.37 5.43 1.55
CA ALA A 67 -2.24 6.36 1.57
C ALA A 67 -1.93 6.87 0.15
N ASP A 68 -1.94 5.98 -0.84
CA ASP A 68 -1.69 6.36 -2.22
C ASP A 68 -2.76 7.32 -2.74
N HIS A 69 -4.01 7.07 -2.41
CA HIS A 69 -5.10 7.96 -2.80
C HIS A 69 -4.85 9.39 -2.28
N TYR A 70 -4.51 9.51 -1.00
CA TYR A 70 -4.24 10.82 -0.41
C TYR A 70 -3.01 11.47 -1.05
N TYR A 71 -1.99 10.67 -1.32
CA TYR A 71 -0.76 11.17 -1.95
C TYR A 71 -1.06 11.74 -3.35
N PHE A 72 -1.75 10.97 -4.20
CA PHE A 72 -2.00 11.38 -5.58
C PHE A 72 -3.00 12.54 -5.68
N ASN A 73 -3.86 12.71 -4.69
CA ASN A 73 -4.82 13.81 -4.66
C ASN A 73 -4.33 15.00 -3.83
N ASN A 74 -3.07 14.99 -3.42
CA ASN A 74 -2.44 16.08 -2.69
C ASN A 74 -3.15 16.42 -1.38
N GLU A 75 -3.63 15.41 -0.67
CA GLU A 75 -4.32 15.58 0.61
C GLU A 75 -3.34 15.29 1.75
N LEU A 76 -2.49 16.27 2.03
CA LEU A 76 -1.39 16.09 2.98
C LEU A 76 -1.85 15.71 4.39
N ASP A 77 -2.87 16.39 4.91
CA ASP A 77 -3.31 16.12 6.28
C ASP A 77 -3.84 14.69 6.42
N SER A 78 -4.61 14.24 5.44
CA SER A 78 -5.12 12.87 5.43
C SER A 78 -3.99 11.86 5.28
N LEU A 79 -3.01 12.17 4.42
CA LEU A 79 -1.84 11.31 4.24
C LEU A 79 -1.07 11.18 5.55
N LYS A 80 -0.78 12.29 6.21
CA LYS A 80 -0.04 12.27 7.47
C LYS A 80 -0.80 11.53 8.57
N ALA A 81 -2.10 11.64 8.59
CA ALA A 81 -2.91 10.94 9.57
C ALA A 81 -2.96 9.44 9.30
N TRP A 82 -2.88 9.04 8.02
CA TRP A 82 -3.05 7.64 7.65
C TRP A 82 -1.75 6.83 7.72
N ILE A 83 -0.60 7.45 7.42
CA ILE A 83 0.68 6.74 7.40
C ILE A 83 0.95 5.95 8.69
N PRO A 84 0.79 6.53 9.89
CA PRO A 84 1.05 5.77 11.11
C PRO A 84 0.20 4.51 11.25
N ARG A 85 -1.01 4.52 10.72
CA ARG A 85 -1.89 3.35 10.75
C ARG A 85 -1.36 2.22 9.90
N VAL A 86 -0.91 2.55 8.70
CA VAL A 86 -0.31 1.55 7.81
C VAL A 86 0.97 1.00 8.43
N GLN A 87 1.79 1.88 8.98
CA GLN A 87 3.04 1.48 9.62
C GLN A 87 2.80 0.56 10.82
N ALA A 88 1.81 0.89 11.65
CA ALA A 88 1.49 0.06 12.82
C ALA A 88 1.04 -1.33 12.39
N PHE A 89 0.18 -1.42 11.38
CA PHE A 89 -0.27 -2.71 10.87
C PHE A 89 0.90 -3.49 10.28
N ALA A 90 1.72 -2.84 9.48
CA ALA A 90 2.85 -3.49 8.81
C ALA A 90 3.86 -4.01 9.84
N ARG A 91 4.11 -3.24 10.89
CA ARG A 91 5.04 -3.66 11.93
C ARG A 91 4.48 -4.84 12.72
N ALA A 92 3.21 -4.77 13.11
CA ALA A 92 2.59 -5.82 13.92
C ALA A 92 2.49 -7.13 13.16
N ASN A 93 2.44 -7.09 11.83
CA ASN A 93 2.24 -8.26 10.98
C ASN A 93 3.45 -8.59 10.12
N GLU A 94 4.61 -8.00 10.43
CA GLU A 94 5.88 -8.29 9.77
C GLU A 94 5.82 -8.11 8.25
N GLN A 95 5.32 -6.94 7.84
CA GLN A 95 5.23 -6.55 6.44
C GLN A 95 6.13 -5.34 6.17
N PRO A 96 7.46 -5.50 6.22
CA PRO A 96 8.37 -4.34 6.17
C PRO A 96 8.29 -3.57 4.85
N THR A 97 7.99 -4.23 3.75
CA THR A 97 7.85 -3.56 2.46
C THR A 97 6.81 -2.44 2.55
N TYR A 98 5.67 -2.71 3.15
CA TYR A 98 4.58 -1.73 3.22
C TYR A 98 4.84 -0.67 4.26
N TYR A 99 5.61 -0.99 5.30
CA TYR A 99 6.07 0.01 6.26
C TYR A 99 6.89 1.10 5.55
N PHE A 100 7.93 0.68 4.83
CA PHE A 100 8.83 1.63 4.18
C PHE A 100 8.21 2.27 2.95
N PHE A 101 7.43 1.54 2.21
CA PHE A 101 6.75 2.05 1.03
C PHE A 101 5.82 3.22 1.41
N THR A 102 5.03 3.05 2.46
CA THR A 102 4.09 4.07 2.90
C THR A 102 4.81 5.27 3.50
N TRP A 103 5.88 5.02 4.27
CA TRP A 103 6.70 6.10 4.81
C TRP A 103 7.27 6.98 3.69
N SER A 104 7.72 6.36 2.61
CA SER A 104 8.30 7.10 1.49
C SER A 104 7.29 8.04 0.82
N ARG A 105 5.99 7.77 0.96
CA ARG A 105 4.97 8.64 0.37
C ARG A 105 5.01 10.06 0.91
N LEU A 106 5.30 10.22 2.19
CA LEU A 106 5.41 11.54 2.77
C LEU A 106 6.64 12.28 2.24
N ILE A 107 7.76 11.57 2.15
CA ILE A 107 8.99 12.13 1.59
C ILE A 107 8.75 12.58 0.15
N LEU A 108 8.13 11.72 -0.66
CA LEU A 108 7.82 12.02 -2.05
C LEU A 108 6.85 13.18 -2.17
N TYR A 109 5.88 13.27 -1.26
CA TYR A 109 4.93 14.38 -1.25
C TYR A 109 5.66 15.70 -1.10
N TYR A 110 6.52 15.81 -0.09
CA TYR A 110 7.28 17.04 0.14
C TYR A 110 8.20 17.35 -1.04
N THR A 111 8.80 16.32 -1.61
CA THR A 111 9.71 16.51 -2.74
C THR A 111 8.99 17.06 -3.96
N LYS A 112 7.84 16.50 -4.31
CA LYS A 112 7.11 16.96 -5.50
C LYS A 112 6.52 18.36 -5.34
N HIS A 113 6.38 18.83 -4.09
CA HIS A 113 5.90 20.17 -3.81
C HIS A 113 7.04 21.16 -3.52
N GLY A 114 8.29 20.75 -3.74
CA GLY A 114 9.45 21.62 -3.56
C GLY A 114 9.82 21.87 -2.11
N GLN A 115 9.28 21.09 -1.18
CA GLN A 115 9.54 21.27 0.25
C GLN A 115 10.67 20.35 0.70
N TYR A 116 11.86 20.62 0.17
CA TYR A 116 13.01 19.71 0.31
C TYR A 116 13.53 19.61 1.75
N THR A 117 13.43 20.69 2.52
CA THR A 117 13.85 20.67 3.92
C THR A 117 12.98 19.71 4.73
N LEU A 118 11.66 19.75 4.50
CA LEU A 118 10.75 18.83 5.17
C LEU A 118 10.98 17.39 4.72
N ALA A 119 11.22 17.18 3.42
CA ALA A 119 11.53 15.84 2.91
C ALA A 119 12.78 15.29 3.58
N GLN A 120 13.82 16.11 3.71
CA GLN A 120 15.06 15.70 4.35
C GLN A 120 14.87 15.40 5.83
N TYR A 121 14.04 16.17 6.51
CA TYR A 121 13.73 15.94 7.91
C TYR A 121 13.11 14.55 8.11
N GLU A 122 12.22 14.14 7.21
CA GLU A 122 11.59 12.82 7.32
C GLU A 122 12.58 11.67 7.10
N LEU A 123 13.69 11.94 6.40
CA LEU A 123 14.71 10.93 6.18
C LEU A 123 15.60 10.72 7.40
N GLU A 124 15.64 11.67 8.30
CA GLU A 124 16.45 11.56 9.52
C GLU A 124 15.66 10.89 10.64
#